data_d52faefaa9dde9a1a421abca072f840f
#
_entry.id   d52faefaa9dde9a1a421abca072f840f
#
_cell.length_a   1.000
_cell.length_b   1.000
_cell.length_c   1.000
_cell.angle_alpha   90.00
_cell.angle_beta   90.00
_cell.angle_gamma   90.00
#
_symmetry.space_group_name_H-M   'P 1'
#
loop_
_entity.id
_entity.type
_entity.pdbx_description
1 polymer ?
#
loop_
_entity_poly.entity_id
_entity_poly.type
_entity_poly.pdbx_seq_one_letter_code
_entity_poly.pdbx_strand_id
1 'polypeptide(L)'
;MSSLTDRENQRKKQMKKYYDSHRSQILKQKRKHYQDNIEEYKKRRKENYQKNREKILEEKKKEYKDHKSRYHNYSKKYYQENRAYYLQKARKDREENGEHINKLRRERQSKIKEEVYRHYGNGKIMCVCCGESNIKFLTLDHIHNNGKQHRSGKSFRLAVWAKKNNYPSTLQVMCMNCNWARSKESDKICPHKKFKSTE
;
A
#
# COMPACT_ATOMS: atom_id res chain seq x y z
N MET A 1 -7.24 -25.52 66.06
CA MET A 1 -6.36 -25.81 64.94
C MET A 1 -6.76 -24.89 63.79
N SER A 2 -5.94 -23.88 63.41
CA SER A 2 -6.22 -23.02 62.26
C SER A 2 -6.05 -23.85 60.97
N SER A 3 -7.03 -23.76 60.08
CA SER A 3 -6.96 -24.50 58.82
C SER A 3 -5.78 -24.09 57.98
N LEU A 4 -5.31 -24.94 57.07
CA LEU A 4 -4.22 -24.63 56.13
C LEU A 4 -4.51 -23.34 55.36
N THR A 5 -5.76 -23.06 55.05
CA THR A 5 -6.27 -21.83 54.38
C THR A 5 -6.07 -20.56 55.24
N ASP A 6 -6.24 -20.65 56.59
CA ASP A 6 -6.04 -19.49 57.47
C ASP A 6 -4.56 -19.09 57.57
N ARG A 7 -3.67 -20.07 57.63
CA ARG A 7 -2.21 -19.84 57.62
C ARG A 7 -1.74 -19.22 56.31
N GLU A 8 -2.24 -19.68 55.18
CA GLU A 8 -1.97 -19.10 53.86
C GLU A 8 -2.44 -17.63 53.74
N ASN A 9 -3.66 -17.37 54.21
CA ASN A 9 -4.24 -16.04 54.21
C ASN A 9 -3.46 -15.05 55.13
N GLN A 10 -3.03 -15.50 56.29
CA GLN A 10 -2.18 -14.73 57.19
C GLN A 10 -0.82 -14.41 56.52
N ARG A 11 -0.19 -15.41 55.90
CA ARG A 11 1.08 -15.22 55.19
C ARG A 11 0.92 -14.23 54.01
N LYS A 12 -0.12 -14.30 53.23
CA LYS A 12 -0.43 -13.33 52.16
C LYS A 12 -0.60 -11.90 52.70
N LYS A 13 -1.32 -11.75 53.83
CA LYS A 13 -1.49 -10.45 54.51
C LYS A 13 -0.15 -9.86 54.99
N GLN A 14 0.73 -10.66 55.60
CA GLN A 14 2.05 -10.25 56.04
C GLN A 14 2.95 -9.85 54.87
N MET A 15 2.96 -10.65 53.79
CA MET A 15 3.70 -10.35 52.59
C MET A 15 3.24 -9.04 51.93
N LYS A 16 1.94 -8.77 51.91
CA LYS A 16 1.37 -7.54 51.38
C LYS A 16 1.81 -6.34 52.24
N LYS A 17 1.71 -6.41 53.58
CA LYS A 17 2.19 -5.36 54.47
C LYS A 17 3.68 -5.05 54.28
N TYR A 18 4.51 -6.09 54.18
CA TYR A 18 5.94 -5.94 53.91
C TYR A 18 6.19 -5.26 52.55
N TYR A 19 5.50 -5.71 51.49
CA TYR A 19 5.63 -5.11 50.18
C TYR A 19 5.21 -3.63 50.18
N ASP A 20 4.08 -3.30 50.81
CA ASP A 20 3.56 -1.93 50.87
C ASP A 20 4.54 -0.98 51.61
N SER A 21 5.12 -1.45 52.74
CA SER A 21 6.10 -0.67 53.49
C SER A 21 7.45 -0.48 52.79
N HIS A 22 7.87 -1.45 51.94
CA HIS A 22 9.15 -1.42 51.22
C HIS A 22 9.01 -1.14 49.72
N ARG A 23 7.82 -0.76 49.28
CA ARG A 23 7.49 -0.64 47.82
C ARG A 23 8.47 0.27 47.06
N SER A 24 8.79 1.43 47.61
CA SER A 24 9.70 2.38 46.97
C SER A 24 11.09 1.79 46.75
N GLN A 25 11.61 1.13 47.78
CA GLN A 25 12.94 0.52 47.77
C GLN A 25 12.97 -0.68 46.78
N ILE A 26 11.97 -1.53 46.83
CA ILE A 26 11.82 -2.69 45.90
C ILE A 26 11.73 -2.20 44.45
N LEU A 27 10.96 -1.15 44.18
CA LEU A 27 10.82 -0.60 42.82
C LEU A 27 12.13 0.04 42.35
N LYS A 28 12.86 0.72 43.22
CA LYS A 28 14.20 1.30 42.92
C LYS A 28 15.20 0.19 42.54
N GLN A 29 15.26 -0.88 43.35
CA GLN A 29 16.11 -2.03 43.06
C GLN A 29 15.75 -2.73 41.74
N LYS A 30 14.45 -2.94 41.48
CA LYS A 30 13.96 -3.53 40.22
C LYS A 30 14.31 -2.65 39.02
N ARG A 31 14.17 -1.32 39.13
CA ARG A 31 14.56 -0.41 38.03
C ARG A 31 16.06 -0.47 37.75
N LYS A 32 16.88 -0.45 38.81
CA LYS A 32 18.34 -0.57 38.68
C LYS A 32 18.70 -1.90 37.98
N HIS A 33 18.20 -3.01 38.51
CA HIS A 33 18.44 -4.34 37.90
C HIS A 33 17.99 -4.40 36.43
N TYR A 34 16.87 -3.80 36.07
CA TYR A 34 16.41 -3.73 34.68
C TYR A 34 17.35 -2.89 33.82
N GLN A 35 17.82 -1.74 34.31
CA GLN A 35 18.77 -0.89 33.60
C GLN A 35 20.12 -1.58 33.38
N ASP A 36 20.63 -2.22 34.41
CA ASP A 36 21.93 -2.93 34.39
C ASP A 36 21.90 -4.12 33.39
N ASN A 37 20.72 -4.71 33.15
CA ASN A 37 20.54 -5.88 32.27
C ASN A 37 19.69 -5.62 31.01
N ILE A 38 19.53 -4.36 30.61
CA ILE A 38 18.60 -3.97 29.53
C ILE A 38 18.87 -4.65 28.21
N GLU A 39 20.12 -4.88 27.85
CA GLU A 39 20.50 -5.51 26.58
C GLU A 39 20.14 -7.01 26.58
N GLU A 40 20.32 -7.70 27.68
CA GLU A 40 19.89 -9.07 27.85
C GLU A 40 18.38 -9.21 27.74
N TYR A 41 17.63 -8.33 28.40
CA TYR A 41 16.16 -8.28 28.28
C TYR A 41 15.70 -8.02 26.84
N LYS A 42 16.36 -7.11 26.12
CA LYS A 42 16.07 -6.84 24.70
C LYS A 42 16.34 -8.07 23.83
N LYS A 43 17.48 -8.73 24.02
CA LYS A 43 17.85 -9.94 23.30
C LYS A 43 16.83 -11.05 23.53
N ARG A 44 16.54 -11.38 24.79
CA ARG A 44 15.55 -12.38 25.17
C ARG A 44 14.16 -12.09 24.60
N ARG A 45 13.74 -10.82 24.62
CA ARG A 45 12.45 -10.40 24.04
C ARG A 45 12.43 -10.61 22.53
N LYS A 46 13.52 -10.28 21.84
CA LYS A 46 13.65 -10.48 20.38
C LYS A 46 13.59 -11.96 20.02
N GLU A 47 14.33 -12.78 20.72
CA GLU A 47 14.34 -14.25 20.53
C GLU A 47 12.96 -14.86 20.77
N ASN A 48 12.31 -14.50 21.88
CA ASN A 48 10.97 -14.97 22.19
C ASN A 48 9.93 -14.50 21.14
N TYR A 49 10.05 -13.24 20.66
CA TYR A 49 9.20 -12.77 19.59
C TYR A 49 9.44 -13.54 18.28
N GLN A 50 10.69 -13.80 17.90
CA GLN A 50 11.00 -14.57 16.70
C GLN A 50 10.44 -15.98 16.78
N LYS A 51 10.64 -16.65 17.93
CA LYS A 51 10.13 -18.01 18.18
C LYS A 51 8.59 -18.10 18.09
N ASN A 52 7.89 -17.08 18.56
CA ASN A 52 6.43 -17.09 18.63
C ASN A 52 5.76 -16.19 17.57
N ARG A 53 6.51 -15.70 16.58
CA ARG A 53 6.07 -14.67 15.64
C ARG A 53 4.79 -15.04 14.88
N GLU A 54 4.74 -16.25 14.38
CA GLU A 54 3.60 -16.71 13.57
C GLU A 54 2.33 -16.76 14.43
N LYS A 55 2.41 -17.36 15.61
CA LYS A 55 1.29 -17.41 16.57
C LYS A 55 0.80 -16.01 16.96
N ILE A 56 1.72 -15.10 17.30
CA ILE A 56 1.38 -13.72 17.65
C ILE A 56 0.70 -12.99 16.48
N LEU A 57 1.18 -13.20 15.24
CA LEU A 57 0.56 -12.57 14.06
C LEU A 57 -0.82 -13.13 13.77
N GLU A 58 -1.04 -14.41 13.98
CA GLU A 58 -2.34 -15.06 13.80
C GLU A 58 -3.36 -14.60 14.84
N GLU A 59 -2.96 -14.56 16.12
CA GLU A 59 -3.76 -13.99 17.20
C GLU A 59 -4.16 -12.54 16.93
N LYS A 60 -3.22 -11.70 16.48
CA LYS A 60 -3.49 -10.31 16.10
C LYS A 60 -4.43 -10.19 14.90
N LYS A 61 -4.30 -11.07 13.89
CA LYS A 61 -5.23 -11.09 12.76
C LYS A 61 -6.64 -11.42 13.20
N LYS A 62 -6.78 -12.41 14.11
CA LYS A 62 -8.08 -12.80 14.67
C LYS A 62 -8.68 -11.63 15.47
N GLU A 63 -7.92 -11.08 16.41
CA GLU A 63 -8.34 -9.93 17.22
C GLU A 63 -8.78 -8.75 16.33
N TYR A 64 -8.01 -8.43 15.29
CA TYR A 64 -8.37 -7.37 14.34
C TYR A 64 -9.69 -7.68 13.60
N LYS A 65 -9.91 -8.94 13.18
CA LYS A 65 -11.17 -9.32 12.52
C LYS A 65 -12.36 -9.17 13.47
N ASP A 66 -12.22 -9.64 14.69
CA ASP A 66 -13.29 -9.63 15.71
C ASP A 66 -13.65 -8.20 16.15
N HIS A 67 -12.66 -7.30 16.14
CA HIS A 67 -12.85 -5.91 16.60
C HIS A 67 -12.70 -4.85 15.50
N LYS A 68 -12.82 -5.22 14.22
CA LYS A 68 -12.58 -4.33 13.06
C LYS A 68 -13.40 -3.03 13.13
N SER A 69 -14.66 -3.11 13.49
CA SER A 69 -15.55 -1.94 13.61
C SER A 69 -15.08 -0.98 14.72
N ARG A 70 -14.66 -1.52 15.87
CA ARG A 70 -14.12 -0.72 16.99
C ARG A 70 -12.85 0.03 16.57
N TYR A 71 -11.90 -0.64 15.90
CA TYR A 71 -10.68 -0.01 15.40
C TYR A 71 -10.99 1.07 14.36
N HIS A 72 -11.94 0.79 13.45
CA HIS A 72 -12.33 1.78 12.43
C HIS A 72 -12.98 3.02 13.07
N ASN A 73 -13.92 2.83 14.00
CA ASN A 73 -14.59 3.93 14.69
C ASN A 73 -13.61 4.75 15.53
N TYR A 74 -12.68 4.10 16.24
CA TYR A 74 -11.63 4.79 16.97
C TYR A 74 -10.75 5.63 16.04
N SER A 75 -10.27 5.05 14.93
CA SER A 75 -9.43 5.76 13.97
C SER A 75 -10.16 6.94 13.33
N LYS A 76 -11.45 6.79 12.99
CA LYS A 76 -12.30 7.85 12.46
C LYS A 76 -12.45 9.00 13.46
N LYS A 77 -12.78 8.68 14.72
CA LYS A 77 -12.92 9.66 15.80
C LYS A 77 -11.60 10.39 16.02
N TYR A 78 -10.49 9.66 16.19
CA TYR A 78 -9.16 10.23 16.38
C TYR A 78 -8.75 11.17 15.23
N TYR A 79 -9.02 10.77 13.97
CA TYR A 79 -8.75 11.64 12.82
C TYR A 79 -9.59 12.90 12.84
N GLN A 80 -10.89 12.81 13.20
CA GLN A 80 -11.76 13.99 13.30
C GLN A 80 -11.29 14.99 14.37
N GLU A 81 -10.91 14.48 15.55
CA GLU A 81 -10.39 15.29 16.66
C GLU A 81 -9.06 15.96 16.32
N ASN A 82 -8.21 15.29 15.53
CA ASN A 82 -6.89 15.79 15.15
C ASN A 82 -6.81 16.30 13.70
N ARG A 83 -7.95 16.57 13.05
CA ARG A 83 -8.03 16.92 11.62
C ARG A 83 -7.16 18.12 11.24
N ALA A 84 -7.15 19.16 12.06
CA ALA A 84 -6.36 20.36 11.80
C ALA A 84 -4.87 20.06 11.73
N TYR A 85 -4.36 19.27 12.69
CA TYR A 85 -2.97 18.81 12.71
C TYR A 85 -2.60 18.02 11.44
N TYR A 86 -3.46 17.06 11.03
CA TYR A 86 -3.20 16.26 9.83
C TYR A 86 -3.23 17.08 8.54
N LEU A 87 -4.11 18.07 8.45
CA LEU A 87 -4.16 18.98 7.31
C LEU A 87 -2.92 19.87 7.23
N GLN A 88 -2.47 20.41 8.38
CA GLN A 88 -1.24 21.21 8.44
C GLN A 88 -0.03 20.37 8.08
N LYS A 89 0.10 19.17 8.63
CA LYS A 89 1.18 18.24 8.29
C LYS A 89 1.19 17.90 6.79
N ALA A 90 0.03 17.59 6.22
CA ALA A 90 -0.06 17.30 4.78
C ALA A 90 0.29 18.51 3.88
N ARG A 91 0.02 19.75 4.33
CA ARG A 91 0.48 20.96 3.62
C ARG A 91 2.00 21.05 3.67
N LYS A 92 2.57 20.95 4.86
CA LYS A 92 4.03 20.99 5.06
C LYS A 92 4.74 19.90 4.24
N ASP A 93 4.28 18.66 4.30
CA ASP A 93 4.84 17.56 3.49
C ASP A 93 4.76 17.84 1.99
N ARG A 94 3.68 18.50 1.52
CA ARG A 94 3.52 18.87 0.11
C ARG A 94 4.45 20.01 -0.30
N GLU A 95 4.65 20.99 0.57
CA GLU A 95 5.56 22.11 0.34
C GLU A 95 7.02 21.64 0.30
N GLU A 96 7.43 20.80 1.26
CA GLU A 96 8.80 20.31 1.40
C GLU A 96 9.15 19.20 0.39
N ASN A 97 8.24 18.29 0.11
CA ASN A 97 8.51 17.06 -0.64
C ASN A 97 7.69 16.92 -1.93
N GLY A 98 6.82 17.88 -2.25
CA GLY A 98 5.87 17.77 -3.36
C GLY A 98 6.51 17.58 -4.72
N GLU A 99 7.62 18.27 -4.99
CA GLU A 99 8.36 18.14 -6.25
C GLU A 99 9.00 16.76 -6.38
N HIS A 100 9.68 16.30 -5.33
CA HIS A 100 10.27 14.96 -5.27
C HIS A 100 9.22 13.85 -5.47
N ILE A 101 8.11 13.93 -4.75
CA ILE A 101 6.99 12.98 -4.88
C ILE A 101 6.41 12.99 -6.30
N ASN A 102 6.25 14.17 -6.90
CA ASN A 102 5.77 14.30 -8.28
C ASN A 102 6.76 13.73 -9.30
N LYS A 103 8.07 13.90 -9.08
CA LYS A 103 9.13 13.29 -9.91
C LYS A 103 9.04 11.77 -9.85
N LEU A 104 9.04 11.18 -8.65
CA LEU A 104 8.91 9.72 -8.47
C LEU A 104 7.64 9.17 -9.12
N ARG A 105 6.53 9.89 -9.00
CA ARG A 105 5.26 9.51 -9.62
C ARG A 105 5.35 9.51 -11.14
N ARG A 106 5.97 10.52 -11.75
CA ARG A 106 6.18 10.61 -13.20
C ARG A 106 7.08 9.48 -13.70
N GLU A 107 8.19 9.22 -13.02
CA GLU A 107 9.11 8.13 -13.35
C GLU A 107 8.43 6.75 -13.29
N ARG A 108 7.69 6.51 -12.22
CA ARG A 108 6.91 5.25 -12.09
C ARG A 108 5.89 5.09 -13.23
N GLN A 109 5.23 6.18 -13.64
CA GLN A 109 4.26 6.15 -14.72
C GLN A 109 4.92 5.92 -16.07
N SER A 110 6.08 6.53 -16.33
CA SER A 110 6.88 6.28 -17.52
C SER A 110 7.26 4.81 -17.61
N LYS A 111 7.81 4.24 -16.55
CA LYS A 111 8.17 2.81 -16.51
C LYS A 111 6.97 1.88 -16.78
N ILE A 112 5.81 2.17 -16.19
CA ILE A 112 4.59 1.38 -16.45
C ILE A 112 4.14 1.54 -17.91
N LYS A 113 4.20 2.76 -18.46
CA LYS A 113 3.85 3.02 -19.86
C LYS A 113 4.75 2.22 -20.81
N GLU A 114 6.06 2.27 -20.60
CA GLU A 114 7.04 1.54 -21.40
C GLU A 114 6.82 0.03 -21.34
N GLU A 115 6.63 -0.52 -20.14
CA GLU A 115 6.37 -1.95 -19.92
C GLU A 115 5.10 -2.41 -20.65
N VAL A 116 4.00 -1.67 -20.50
CA VAL A 116 2.72 -1.97 -21.14
C VAL A 116 2.82 -1.86 -22.65
N TYR A 117 3.49 -0.83 -23.17
CA TYR A 117 3.65 -0.66 -24.62
C TYR A 117 4.53 -1.74 -25.23
N ARG A 118 5.57 -2.15 -24.52
CA ARG A 118 6.44 -3.27 -24.93
C ARG A 118 5.65 -4.58 -24.96
N HIS A 119 4.77 -4.81 -23.99
CA HIS A 119 3.91 -6.00 -23.96
C HIS A 119 2.99 -6.07 -25.20
N TYR A 120 2.23 -5.00 -25.46
CA TYR A 120 1.29 -4.97 -26.60
C TYR A 120 1.97 -4.82 -27.96
N GLY A 121 3.23 -4.44 -28.02
CA GLY A 121 4.03 -4.34 -29.22
C GLY A 121 4.95 -5.54 -29.47
N ASN A 122 4.67 -6.70 -28.82
CA ASN A 122 5.48 -7.93 -28.97
C ASN A 122 6.99 -7.67 -28.76
N GLY A 123 7.33 -7.00 -27.66
CA GLY A 123 8.70 -6.65 -27.30
C GLY A 123 9.20 -5.31 -27.88
N LYS A 124 8.48 -4.72 -28.83
CA LYS A 124 8.83 -3.41 -29.44
C LYS A 124 7.85 -2.33 -28.99
N ILE A 125 8.34 -1.11 -28.85
CA ILE A 125 7.50 0.06 -28.56
C ILE A 125 7.22 0.77 -29.89
N MET A 126 6.12 0.41 -30.54
CA MET A 126 5.78 0.99 -31.85
C MET A 126 4.27 0.96 -32.11
N CYS A 127 3.83 1.85 -33.00
CA CYS A 127 2.47 1.85 -33.52
C CYS A 127 2.22 0.61 -34.38
N VAL A 128 1.17 -0.16 -34.09
CA VAL A 128 0.79 -1.36 -34.85
C VAL A 128 0.34 -1.05 -36.30
N CYS A 129 0.16 0.24 -36.64
CA CYS A 129 -0.32 0.68 -37.96
C CYS A 129 0.82 1.26 -38.83
N CYS A 130 1.48 2.30 -38.37
CA CYS A 130 2.47 3.02 -39.16
C CYS A 130 3.93 2.80 -38.76
N GLY A 131 4.18 2.11 -37.62
CA GLY A 131 5.52 1.86 -37.14
C GLY A 131 6.16 3.00 -36.34
N GLU A 132 5.43 4.10 -36.05
CA GLU A 132 5.94 5.18 -35.20
C GLU A 132 6.46 4.61 -33.87
N SER A 133 7.70 4.92 -33.49
CA SER A 133 8.38 4.34 -32.33
C SER A 133 8.65 5.35 -31.19
N ASN A 134 8.43 6.65 -31.44
CA ASN A 134 8.60 7.62 -30.37
C ASN A 134 7.45 7.49 -29.36
N ILE A 135 7.80 7.05 -28.15
CA ILE A 135 6.84 6.80 -27.08
C ILE A 135 5.97 8.01 -26.71
N LYS A 136 6.45 9.24 -27.01
CA LYS A 136 5.71 10.48 -26.76
C LYS A 136 4.49 10.61 -27.65
N PHE A 137 4.56 10.07 -28.87
CA PHE A 137 3.46 10.06 -29.83
C PHE A 137 2.56 8.83 -29.74
N LEU A 138 2.94 7.84 -28.91
CA LEU A 138 2.17 6.62 -28.75
C LEU A 138 1.11 6.73 -27.66
N THR A 139 0.00 6.06 -27.91
CA THR A 139 -1.12 5.90 -26.99
C THR A 139 -1.58 4.43 -26.95
N LEU A 140 -2.19 4.03 -25.85
CA LEU A 140 -2.86 2.75 -25.73
C LEU A 140 -4.32 2.92 -26.16
N ASP A 141 -4.78 2.09 -27.07
CA ASP A 141 -6.11 2.18 -27.66
C ASP A 141 -6.87 0.85 -27.50
N HIS A 142 -8.22 0.94 -27.50
CA HIS A 142 -9.09 -0.23 -27.47
C HIS A 142 -9.34 -0.76 -28.88
N ILE A 143 -9.02 -2.04 -29.15
CA ILE A 143 -9.20 -2.67 -30.45
C ILE A 143 -10.66 -2.54 -30.91
N HIS A 144 -11.62 -2.71 -30.03
CA HIS A 144 -13.05 -2.64 -30.32
C HIS A 144 -13.68 -1.26 -30.15
N ASN A 145 -12.87 -0.20 -29.99
CA ASN A 145 -13.34 1.19 -29.85
C ASN A 145 -14.30 1.45 -28.67
N ASN A 146 -14.30 0.58 -27.68
CA ASN A 146 -15.20 0.61 -26.50
C ASN A 146 -14.63 1.38 -25.30
N GLY A 147 -13.67 2.28 -25.54
CA GLY A 147 -12.96 3.03 -24.48
C GLY A 147 -13.87 3.87 -23.58
N LYS A 148 -15.06 4.25 -24.02
CA LYS A 148 -16.05 4.96 -23.20
C LYS A 148 -16.51 4.10 -22.00
N GLN A 149 -16.68 2.80 -22.19
CA GLN A 149 -17.15 1.86 -21.16
C GLN A 149 -16.12 1.68 -20.04
N HIS A 150 -14.84 1.83 -20.34
CA HIS A 150 -13.75 1.69 -19.35
C HIS A 150 -13.43 2.99 -18.58
N ARG A 151 -13.97 4.13 -19.02
CA ARG A 151 -13.71 5.43 -18.38
C ARG A 151 -14.66 5.68 -17.21
N SER A 152 -14.60 4.88 -16.17
CA SER A 152 -15.29 5.15 -14.92
C SER A 152 -14.36 5.86 -13.95
N GLY A 153 -14.53 7.20 -13.75
CA GLY A 153 -13.84 7.95 -12.71
C GLY A 153 -12.81 9.00 -13.18
N LYS A 154 -12.41 9.85 -12.24
CA LYS A 154 -11.65 11.11 -12.47
C LYS A 154 -10.18 10.94 -12.87
N SER A 155 -9.61 9.75 -12.83
CA SER A 155 -8.16 9.55 -13.07
C SER A 155 -7.85 8.18 -13.67
N PHE A 156 -8.61 7.81 -14.71
CA PHE A 156 -8.38 6.54 -15.39
C PHE A 156 -7.10 6.60 -16.25
N ARG A 157 -6.11 5.80 -15.91
CA ARG A 157 -4.87 5.63 -16.66
C ARG A 157 -4.83 4.24 -17.24
N LEU A 158 -5.12 4.15 -18.53
CA LEU A 158 -5.29 2.88 -19.24
C LEU A 158 -4.09 1.95 -19.10
N ALA A 159 -2.86 2.45 -19.17
CA ALA A 159 -1.66 1.64 -18.98
C ALA A 159 -1.57 1.03 -17.56
N VAL A 160 -1.88 1.81 -16.53
CA VAL A 160 -1.88 1.30 -15.14
C VAL A 160 -2.98 0.25 -14.95
N TRP A 161 -4.16 0.50 -15.52
CA TRP A 161 -5.26 -0.44 -15.50
C TRP A 161 -4.92 -1.74 -16.23
N ALA A 162 -4.34 -1.66 -17.43
CA ALA A 162 -3.93 -2.81 -18.22
C ALA A 162 -2.95 -3.70 -17.45
N LYS A 163 -1.93 -3.12 -16.84
CA LYS A 163 -0.98 -3.85 -15.99
C LYS A 163 -1.67 -4.53 -14.81
N LYS A 164 -2.58 -3.81 -14.12
CA LYS A 164 -3.31 -4.35 -12.95
C LYS A 164 -4.26 -5.50 -13.32
N ASN A 165 -4.76 -5.52 -14.55
CA ASN A 165 -5.67 -6.55 -15.06
C ASN A 165 -4.98 -7.58 -15.97
N ASN A 166 -3.70 -7.84 -15.74
CA ASN A 166 -2.92 -8.87 -16.46
C ASN A 166 -2.94 -8.71 -17.98
N TYR A 167 -2.84 -7.48 -18.48
CA TYR A 167 -2.71 -7.15 -19.90
C TYR A 167 -3.80 -7.74 -20.79
N PRO A 168 -5.07 -7.31 -20.65
CA PRO A 168 -6.16 -7.85 -21.47
C PRO A 168 -5.89 -7.65 -22.96
N SER A 169 -6.18 -8.68 -23.78
CA SER A 169 -5.91 -8.71 -25.23
C SER A 169 -6.73 -7.70 -26.05
N THR A 170 -7.59 -6.92 -25.43
CA THR A 170 -8.48 -5.93 -26.06
C THR A 170 -7.81 -4.59 -26.35
N LEU A 171 -6.52 -4.46 -26.07
CA LEU A 171 -5.76 -3.23 -26.22
C LEU A 171 -4.64 -3.38 -27.25
N GLN A 172 -4.25 -2.25 -27.85
CA GLN A 172 -3.17 -2.14 -28.82
C GLN A 172 -2.42 -0.82 -28.67
N VAL A 173 -1.17 -0.76 -29.16
CA VAL A 173 -0.39 0.49 -29.22
C VAL A 173 -0.58 1.14 -30.56
N MET A 174 -1.05 2.39 -30.58
CA MET A 174 -1.17 3.21 -31.78
C MET A 174 -0.56 4.58 -31.57
N CYS A 175 -0.06 5.23 -32.62
CA CYS A 175 0.28 6.65 -32.52
C CYS A 175 -1.02 7.48 -32.47
N MET A 176 -0.91 8.70 -31.94
CA MET A 176 -2.08 9.59 -31.75
C MET A 176 -2.79 9.86 -33.08
N ASN A 177 -2.02 10.03 -34.20
CA ASN A 177 -2.57 10.29 -35.53
C ASN A 177 -3.38 9.08 -36.04
N CYS A 178 -2.80 7.86 -35.98
CA CYS A 178 -3.48 6.65 -36.40
C CYS A 178 -4.72 6.35 -35.54
N ASN A 179 -4.63 6.57 -34.22
CA ASN A 179 -5.77 6.39 -33.32
C ASN A 179 -6.89 7.38 -33.62
N TRP A 180 -6.55 8.64 -33.82
CA TRP A 180 -7.53 9.68 -34.17
C TRP A 180 -8.16 9.42 -35.55
N ALA A 181 -7.35 9.16 -36.59
CA ALA A 181 -7.85 8.88 -37.95
C ALA A 181 -8.80 7.67 -37.93
N ARG A 182 -8.40 6.56 -37.30
CA ARG A 182 -9.23 5.37 -37.12
C ARG A 182 -10.57 5.69 -36.43
N SER A 183 -10.59 6.58 -35.48
CA SER A 183 -11.83 6.93 -34.76
C SER A 183 -12.86 7.64 -35.61
N LYS A 184 -12.45 8.25 -36.74
CA LYS A 184 -13.30 8.97 -37.70
C LYS A 184 -13.85 8.09 -38.81
N GLU A 185 -13.17 6.98 -39.12
CA GLU A 185 -13.62 6.04 -40.12
C GLU A 185 -14.84 5.23 -39.66
N SER A 186 -15.75 4.97 -40.54
CA SER A 186 -16.97 4.16 -40.27
C SER A 186 -16.62 2.71 -39.94
N ASP A 187 -15.65 2.14 -40.64
CA ASP A 187 -15.17 0.77 -40.49
C ASP A 187 -14.14 0.61 -39.35
N LYS A 188 -13.76 1.73 -38.68
CA LYS A 188 -12.76 1.76 -37.64
C LYS A 188 -11.39 1.21 -38.04
N ILE A 189 -11.05 1.33 -39.33
CA ILE A 189 -9.73 0.99 -39.88
C ILE A 189 -8.96 2.28 -40.16
N CYS A 190 -7.70 2.31 -39.74
CA CYS A 190 -6.84 3.47 -40.03
C CYS A 190 -6.57 3.58 -41.53
N PRO A 191 -6.67 4.78 -42.16
CA PRO A 191 -6.38 4.99 -43.58
C PRO A 191 -5.04 4.42 -44.05
N HIS A 192 -3.99 4.47 -43.23
CA HIS A 192 -2.69 3.86 -43.54
C HIS A 192 -2.78 2.35 -43.88
N LYS A 193 -3.70 1.61 -43.27
CA LYS A 193 -3.87 0.18 -43.55
C LYS A 193 -4.61 -0.03 -44.87
N LYS A 194 -5.52 0.86 -45.25
CA LYS A 194 -6.26 0.78 -46.51
C LYS A 194 -5.31 1.00 -47.71
N PHE A 195 -4.35 1.90 -47.62
CA PHE A 195 -3.37 2.15 -48.67
C PHE A 195 -2.33 1.05 -48.82
N LYS A 196 -1.97 0.33 -47.73
CA LYS A 196 -0.99 -0.77 -47.79
C LYS A 196 -1.54 -2.08 -48.35
N SER A 197 -2.86 -2.25 -48.48
CA SER A 197 -3.50 -3.43 -49.04
C SER A 197 -3.75 -3.33 -50.55
N THR A 198 -3.30 -2.25 -51.22
CA THR A 198 -3.41 -1.99 -52.66
C THR A 198 -2.09 -2.12 -53.41
N GLU A 199 -1.01 -2.51 -52.73
CA GLU A 199 0.27 -2.93 -53.29
C GLU A 199 0.44 -4.46 -53.16
#